data_6ecb63c9c87bfdf77d91d8301698f36c
#
_entry.id   6ecb63c9c87bfdf77d91d8301698f36c
#
_cell.length_a   1.000
_cell.length_b   1.000
_cell.length_c   1.000
_cell.angle_alpha   90.00
_cell.angle_beta   90.00
_cell.angle_gamma   90.00
#
_symmetry.space_group_name_H-M   'P 1'
#
loop_
_entity.id
_entity.type
_entity.pdbx_description
1 polymer ?
#
loop_
_entity_poly.entity_id
_entity_poly.type
_entity_poly.pdbx_seq_one_letter_code
_entity_poly.pdbx_strand_id
1 'polypeptide(L)'
;MKRLIFLFAAMALAAVAAPRSEACTGISLSSQDGGRVVARTVEWAATPMQCGFVVSPRGHSFQSYTPTGDNGLKYKAVYGFVGIYTEYEPFVVEGVNEAGLSAGLFFFPNYGDYAPYNESHNTKTLCDMQFVSWVLSQFSTIDQLKEEIKNIDLVTLNHNIGAVHWRITEPNGRMVVLEVVNGVPRFYENALGVLTNAPGFQWHVTNLNNYVNLVPGSAPDNKLKPGLILKPLGHGSGMLGLPGDFTSPSRFVRATFFQTTAPMWATSFEAVVQAFHILNNFDIPIGSQHPMDQIPKGLPSATQFTAATDLSTMKFYYRTAWNSNIRCIDLMNIDFSKVKYQSHPLDLKQVQPVEMIHVK
;
A
#
# COMPACT_ATOMS: atom_id res chain seq x y z
N MET A 1 -21.27 23.88 0.58
CA MET A 1 -22.46 23.03 0.40
C MET A 1 -22.63 22.51 -1.04
N LYS A 2 -22.73 23.33 -2.09
CA LYS A 2 -22.94 22.82 -3.47
C LYS A 2 -21.82 21.91 -4.00
N ARG A 3 -20.54 22.14 -3.65
CA ARG A 3 -19.43 21.27 -4.06
C ARG A 3 -19.42 19.91 -3.32
N LEU A 4 -19.84 19.87 -2.07
CA LEU A 4 -19.91 18.61 -1.29
C LEU A 4 -21.05 17.72 -1.78
N ILE A 5 -22.19 18.28 -2.15
CA ILE A 5 -23.33 17.54 -2.73
C ILE A 5 -22.94 16.93 -4.08
N PHE A 6 -22.14 17.66 -4.91
CA PHE A 6 -21.58 17.10 -6.15
C PHE A 6 -20.56 15.98 -5.89
N LEU A 7 -19.74 16.07 -4.82
CA LEU A 7 -18.80 15.03 -4.41
C LEU A 7 -19.51 13.73 -4.00
N PHE A 8 -20.56 13.83 -3.17
CA PHE A 8 -21.39 12.68 -2.79
C PHE A 8 -22.18 12.11 -3.97
N ALA A 9 -22.68 12.95 -4.88
CA ALA A 9 -23.35 12.51 -6.10
C ALA A 9 -22.38 11.83 -7.08
N ALA A 10 -21.15 12.31 -7.22
CA ALA A 10 -20.13 11.68 -8.06
C ALA A 10 -19.66 10.33 -7.47
N MET A 11 -19.48 10.23 -6.15
CA MET A 11 -19.24 8.96 -5.47
C MET A 11 -20.44 8.00 -5.58
N ALA A 12 -21.68 8.50 -5.51
CA ALA A 12 -22.88 7.70 -5.65
C ALA A 12 -23.11 7.20 -7.09
N LEU A 13 -22.77 8.00 -8.12
CA LEU A 13 -22.85 7.57 -9.53
C LEU A 13 -21.76 6.57 -9.94
N ALA A 14 -20.58 6.63 -9.33
CA ALA A 14 -19.52 5.64 -9.53
C ALA A 14 -19.82 4.31 -8.79
N ALA A 15 -20.82 4.30 -7.90
CA ALA A 15 -21.18 3.15 -7.07
C ALA A 15 -22.14 2.14 -7.73
N VAL A 16 -22.52 2.32 -9.01
CA VAL A 16 -23.36 1.34 -9.70
C VAL A 16 -22.52 0.16 -10.16
N ALA A 17 -22.51 -0.88 -9.31
CA ALA A 17 -22.42 -2.30 -9.62
C ALA A 17 -21.29 -2.77 -10.55
N ALA A 18 -20.05 -2.80 -10.03
CA ALA A 18 -19.11 -3.83 -10.45
C ALA A 18 -18.31 -4.27 -9.22
N PRO A 19 -18.02 -5.57 -9.04
CA PRO A 19 -17.00 -5.97 -8.08
C PRO A 19 -15.69 -5.31 -8.51
N ARG A 20 -15.25 -4.32 -7.74
CA ARG A 20 -14.00 -3.59 -8.03
C ARG A 20 -12.85 -4.53 -7.73
N SER A 21 -12.04 -4.80 -8.72
CA SER A 21 -10.77 -5.48 -8.52
C SER A 21 -9.77 -4.45 -8.04
N GLU A 22 -9.60 -4.36 -6.75
CA GLU A 22 -8.58 -3.54 -6.10
C GLU A 22 -7.52 -4.47 -5.55
N ALA A 23 -6.29 -4.30 -5.99
CA ALA A 23 -5.17 -5.11 -5.56
C ALA A 23 -4.08 -4.19 -5.00
N CYS A 24 -3.42 -4.65 -3.96
CA CYS A 24 -2.29 -3.97 -3.34
C CYS A 24 -1.30 -5.02 -2.88
N THR A 25 0.00 -4.79 -3.07
CA THR A 25 1.03 -5.68 -2.58
C THR A 25 2.10 -4.88 -1.87
N GLY A 26 2.28 -5.12 -0.57
CA GLY A 26 3.31 -4.52 0.26
C GLY A 26 4.38 -5.52 0.63
N ILE A 27 5.64 -5.06 0.64
CA ILE A 27 6.84 -5.81 1.05
C ILE A 27 7.72 -4.94 1.94
N SER A 28 8.69 -5.58 2.61
CA SER A 28 9.78 -4.87 3.30
C SER A 28 11.11 -5.57 3.07
N LEU A 29 12.19 -4.78 2.99
CA LEU A 29 13.55 -5.27 2.85
C LEU A 29 14.47 -4.60 3.87
N SER A 30 15.56 -5.28 4.19
CA SER A 30 16.65 -4.76 5.01
C SER A 30 17.95 -4.80 4.24
N SER A 31 18.90 -3.95 4.61
CA SER A 31 20.25 -3.92 4.07
C SER A 31 21.33 -4.06 5.16
N GLN A 32 22.57 -4.37 4.76
CA GLN A 32 23.69 -4.60 5.67
C GLN A 32 24.09 -3.36 6.46
N ASP A 33 23.90 -2.18 5.88
CA ASP A 33 24.11 -0.88 6.55
C ASP A 33 23.03 -0.54 7.59
N GLY A 34 22.11 -1.46 7.86
CA GLY A 34 21.00 -1.28 8.80
C GLY A 34 19.77 -0.63 8.20
N GLY A 35 19.77 -0.39 6.89
CA GLY A 35 18.64 0.21 6.18
C GLY A 35 17.35 -0.60 6.31
N ARG A 36 16.23 0.11 6.30
CA ARG A 36 14.87 -0.45 6.34
C ARG A 36 14.05 0.17 5.23
N VAL A 37 13.57 -0.66 4.33
CA VAL A 37 12.78 -0.25 3.17
C VAL A 37 11.41 -0.89 3.24
N VAL A 38 10.36 -0.09 3.11
CA VAL A 38 8.99 -0.57 2.89
C VAL A 38 8.56 -0.13 1.51
N ALA A 39 7.88 -1.02 0.78
CA ALA A 39 7.48 -0.72 -0.59
C ALA A 39 6.12 -1.37 -0.91
N ARG A 40 5.41 -0.81 -1.89
CA ARG A 40 4.13 -1.35 -2.33
C ARG A 40 3.76 -0.99 -3.76
N THR A 41 2.83 -1.75 -4.34
CA THR A 41 2.04 -1.39 -5.51
C THR A 41 0.64 -0.95 -5.11
N VAL A 42 0.00 -0.13 -5.93
CA VAL A 42 -1.42 0.20 -5.85
C VAL A 42 -2.05 -0.09 -7.21
N GLU A 43 -3.00 -0.97 -7.23
CA GLU A 43 -3.76 -1.36 -8.41
C GLU A 43 -5.21 -0.88 -8.27
N TRP A 44 -5.74 -0.43 -9.38
CA TRP A 44 -7.12 0.06 -9.46
C TRP A 44 -7.79 -0.42 -10.74
N ALA A 45 -9.08 -0.73 -10.65
CA ALA A 45 -9.87 -1.18 -11.78
C ALA A 45 -11.11 -0.31 -11.99
N ALA A 46 -11.61 -0.32 -13.22
CA ALA A 46 -12.85 0.27 -13.69
C ALA A 46 -12.86 1.79 -13.89
N THR A 47 -12.08 2.58 -13.15
CA THR A 47 -12.02 4.05 -13.34
C THR A 47 -10.58 4.55 -13.32
N PRO A 48 -10.24 5.64 -14.06
CA PRO A 48 -8.97 6.32 -13.88
C PRO A 48 -8.84 6.83 -12.43
N MET A 49 -7.69 6.59 -11.81
CA MET A 49 -7.40 7.05 -10.46
C MET A 49 -6.57 8.34 -10.53
N GLN A 50 -7.05 9.39 -9.90
CA GLN A 50 -6.27 10.60 -9.72
C GLN A 50 -5.31 10.41 -8.55
N CYS A 51 -4.00 10.46 -8.83
CA CYS A 51 -2.97 10.31 -7.81
C CYS A 51 -2.09 11.55 -7.75
N GLY A 52 -1.77 11.95 -6.53
CA GLY A 52 -0.82 13.02 -6.25
C GLY A 52 -0.08 12.74 -4.94
N PHE A 53 0.83 13.61 -4.56
CA PHE A 53 1.41 13.59 -3.24
C PHE A 53 1.19 14.91 -2.51
N VAL A 54 1.07 14.84 -1.20
CA VAL A 54 1.01 16.00 -0.32
C VAL A 54 2.29 16.11 0.50
N VAL A 55 2.69 17.34 0.79
CA VAL A 55 3.64 17.69 1.83
C VAL A 55 2.87 18.46 2.90
N SER A 56 2.70 17.86 4.06
CA SER A 56 1.97 18.46 5.17
C SER A 56 2.94 18.97 6.23
N PRO A 57 2.89 20.26 6.61
CA PRO A 57 3.73 20.82 7.66
C PRO A 57 3.22 20.45 9.06
N ARG A 58 4.07 20.62 10.06
CA ARG A 58 3.64 20.67 11.47
C ARG A 58 2.58 21.78 11.66
N GLY A 59 1.64 21.55 12.57
CA GLY A 59 0.59 22.52 12.90
C GLY A 59 -0.52 22.63 11.86
N HIS A 60 -0.46 21.92 10.71
CA HIS A 60 -1.57 21.87 9.77
C HIS A 60 -2.84 21.34 10.45
N SER A 61 -3.97 21.98 10.19
CA SER A 61 -5.26 21.58 10.78
C SER A 61 -6.01 20.66 9.85
N PHE A 62 -6.41 19.52 10.36
CA PHE A 62 -7.22 18.53 9.66
C PHE A 62 -8.61 18.43 10.30
N GLN A 63 -9.58 18.06 9.48
CA GLN A 63 -10.90 17.64 9.92
C GLN A 63 -11.30 16.39 9.16
N SER A 64 -11.81 15.40 9.90
CA SER A 64 -12.30 14.17 9.28
C SER A 64 -13.66 14.36 8.65
N TYR A 65 -13.89 13.63 7.55
CA TYR A 65 -15.21 13.43 7.01
C TYR A 65 -15.99 12.39 7.83
N THR A 66 -17.32 12.53 7.80
CA THR A 66 -18.26 11.54 8.32
C THR A 66 -19.35 11.29 7.27
N PRO A 67 -20.21 10.29 7.42
CA PRO A 67 -21.33 10.10 6.51
C PRO A 67 -22.27 11.31 6.40
N THR A 68 -22.27 12.22 7.39
CA THR A 68 -23.12 13.42 7.39
C THR A 68 -22.40 14.70 7.00
N GLY A 69 -21.09 14.65 6.69
CA GLY A 69 -20.36 15.81 6.18
C GLY A 69 -18.93 15.96 6.70
N ASP A 70 -18.39 17.15 6.55
CA ASP A 70 -17.08 17.57 7.04
C ASP A 70 -17.19 18.04 8.50
N ASN A 71 -17.45 17.11 9.41
CA ASN A 71 -17.79 17.41 10.81
C ASN A 71 -17.21 16.38 11.81
N GLY A 72 -16.28 15.52 11.37
CA GLY A 72 -15.61 14.54 12.18
C GLY A 72 -14.50 15.11 13.07
N LEU A 73 -13.62 14.21 13.52
CA LEU A 73 -12.47 14.51 14.37
C LEU A 73 -11.64 15.67 13.82
N LYS A 74 -11.35 16.66 14.68
CA LYS A 74 -10.43 17.77 14.39
C LYS A 74 -9.12 17.55 15.08
N TYR A 75 -8.02 17.71 14.35
CA TYR A 75 -6.68 17.58 14.92
C TYR A 75 -5.69 18.49 14.19
N LYS A 76 -4.55 18.74 14.85
CA LYS A 76 -3.42 19.48 14.25
C LYS A 76 -2.22 18.56 14.13
N ALA A 77 -1.51 18.63 13.03
CA ALA A 77 -0.32 17.84 12.81
C ALA A 77 0.76 18.15 13.86
N VAL A 78 1.16 17.14 14.60
CA VAL A 78 2.34 17.15 15.49
C VAL A 78 3.59 16.95 14.64
N TYR A 79 3.51 16.06 13.66
CA TYR A 79 4.59 15.73 12.73
C TYR A 79 4.22 16.17 11.30
N GLY A 80 5.20 16.71 10.58
CA GLY A 80 5.09 16.88 9.15
C GLY A 80 5.27 15.54 8.44
N PHE A 81 4.68 15.39 7.26
CA PHE A 81 4.76 14.17 6.48
C PHE A 81 4.69 14.39 4.97
N VAL A 82 5.14 13.39 4.23
CA VAL A 82 4.92 13.25 2.79
C VAL A 82 4.08 12.00 2.56
N GLY A 83 3.06 12.10 1.71
CA GLY A 83 2.25 10.94 1.38
C GLY A 83 1.58 11.03 0.03
N ILE A 84 1.44 9.89 -0.65
CA ILE A 84 0.64 9.77 -1.87
C ILE A 84 -0.83 9.64 -1.48
N TYR A 85 -1.66 10.45 -2.13
CA TYR A 85 -3.12 10.38 -2.01
C TYR A 85 -3.75 9.87 -3.30
N THR A 86 -4.99 9.40 -3.17
CA THR A 86 -5.83 9.00 -4.29
C THR A 86 -7.15 9.74 -4.24
N GLU A 87 -7.63 10.21 -5.39
CA GLU A 87 -8.88 10.95 -5.64
C GLU A 87 -8.93 12.32 -4.92
N TYR A 88 -8.65 12.38 -3.62
CA TYR A 88 -8.71 13.61 -2.82
C TYR A 88 -7.48 13.72 -1.91
N GLU A 89 -6.93 14.93 -1.78
CA GLU A 89 -5.72 15.20 -0.99
C GLU A 89 -5.74 14.65 0.45
N PRO A 90 -6.86 14.67 1.20
CA PRO A 90 -6.90 14.08 2.53
C PRO A 90 -6.83 12.54 2.56
N PHE A 91 -7.06 11.87 1.42
CA PHE A 91 -7.09 10.40 1.32
C PHE A 91 -5.70 9.85 0.99
N VAL A 92 -4.76 10.05 1.91
CA VAL A 92 -3.41 9.52 1.79
C VAL A 92 -3.45 8.00 1.96
N VAL A 93 -2.87 7.30 0.99
CA VAL A 93 -2.86 5.83 0.97
C VAL A 93 -1.49 5.21 1.26
N GLU A 94 -0.42 5.99 1.18
CA GLU A 94 0.95 5.58 1.51
C GLU A 94 1.79 6.81 1.87
N GLY A 95 2.59 6.76 2.93
CA GLY A 95 3.45 7.87 3.28
C GLY A 95 4.38 7.59 4.46
N VAL A 96 5.15 8.62 4.82
CA VAL A 96 6.09 8.62 5.93
C VAL A 96 6.15 10.01 6.57
N ASN A 97 6.23 10.09 7.87
CA ASN A 97 6.41 11.34 8.59
C ASN A 97 7.88 11.60 8.93
N GLU A 98 8.17 12.79 9.39
CA GLU A 98 9.53 13.25 9.74
C GLU A 98 10.15 12.50 10.94
N ALA A 99 9.36 11.76 11.72
CA ALA A 99 9.86 10.85 12.75
C ALA A 99 10.18 9.44 12.21
N GLY A 100 9.96 9.20 10.90
CA GLY A 100 10.21 7.93 10.24
C GLY A 100 9.10 6.90 10.38
N LEU A 101 7.95 7.23 10.99
CA LEU A 101 6.80 6.34 11.00
C LEU A 101 6.18 6.32 9.60
N SER A 102 6.05 5.12 9.01
CA SER A 102 5.38 4.90 7.72
C SER A 102 4.03 4.24 7.93
N ALA A 103 3.04 4.64 7.14
CA ALA A 103 1.73 4.02 7.13
C ALA A 103 1.21 3.86 5.69
N GLY A 104 0.51 2.75 5.44
CA GLY A 104 -0.09 2.43 4.16
C GLY A 104 -1.46 1.80 4.31
N LEU A 105 -2.38 2.18 3.43
CA LEU A 105 -3.75 1.68 3.36
C LEU A 105 -3.86 0.62 2.27
N PHE A 106 -4.55 -0.49 2.57
CA PHE A 106 -4.79 -1.60 1.65
C PHE A 106 -6.27 -1.97 1.67
N PHE A 107 -6.82 -2.31 0.52
CA PHE A 107 -8.22 -2.70 0.40
C PHE A 107 -8.50 -4.04 1.08
N PHE A 108 -9.59 -4.12 1.86
CA PHE A 108 -9.92 -5.28 2.70
C PHE A 108 -11.41 -5.65 2.58
N PRO A 109 -11.89 -5.94 1.36
CA PRO A 109 -13.29 -6.17 1.09
C PRO A 109 -13.81 -7.45 1.75
N ASN A 110 -15.07 -7.43 2.19
CA ASN A 110 -15.81 -8.55 2.73
C ASN A 110 -15.27 -9.14 4.06
N TYR A 111 -14.21 -8.60 4.62
CA TYR A 111 -13.59 -9.04 5.87
C TYR A 111 -13.53 -7.94 6.92
N GLY A 112 -13.26 -6.71 6.50
CA GLY A 112 -13.31 -5.56 7.38
C GLY A 112 -14.75 -5.12 7.63
N ASP A 113 -15.05 -4.74 8.88
CA ASP A 113 -16.35 -4.23 9.28
C ASP A 113 -16.18 -3.24 10.44
N TYR A 114 -16.66 -2.02 10.22
CA TYR A 114 -16.58 -0.94 11.22
C TYR A 114 -17.83 -0.95 12.09
N ALA A 115 -17.70 -0.36 13.29
CA ALA A 115 -18.88 -0.11 14.12
C ALA A 115 -19.88 0.81 13.39
N PRO A 116 -21.18 0.65 13.64
CA PRO A 116 -22.20 1.53 13.08
C PRO A 116 -21.92 2.99 13.40
N TYR A 117 -22.04 3.85 12.40
CA TYR A 117 -21.85 5.29 12.56
C TYR A 117 -22.85 5.86 13.56
N ASN A 118 -22.36 6.71 14.47
CA ASN A 118 -23.15 7.44 15.44
C ASN A 118 -22.81 8.94 15.37
N GLU A 119 -23.76 9.75 14.90
CA GLU A 119 -23.57 11.20 14.73
C GLU A 119 -23.21 11.92 16.03
N SER A 120 -23.68 11.45 17.17
CA SER A 120 -23.32 12.03 18.48
C SER A 120 -21.82 11.88 18.83
N HIS A 121 -21.09 11.02 18.10
CA HIS A 121 -19.67 10.76 18.23
C HIS A 121 -18.79 11.51 17.22
N ASN A 122 -19.34 12.41 16.42
CA ASN A 122 -18.59 13.08 15.36
C ASN A 122 -17.24 13.66 15.79
N THR A 123 -17.16 14.19 17.01
CA THR A 123 -15.89 14.77 17.52
C THR A 123 -14.75 13.77 17.67
N LYS A 124 -15.02 12.48 17.69
CA LYS A 124 -14.04 11.38 17.72
C LYS A 124 -14.14 10.45 16.51
N THR A 125 -14.96 10.77 15.52
CA THR A 125 -15.15 9.97 14.31
C THR A 125 -14.08 10.28 13.29
N LEU A 126 -13.38 9.24 12.83
CA LEU A 126 -12.34 9.30 11.82
C LEU A 126 -12.71 8.45 10.61
N CYS A 127 -12.70 9.06 9.42
CA CYS A 127 -12.86 8.35 8.15
C CYS A 127 -11.68 7.40 7.90
N ASP A 128 -11.99 6.18 7.50
CA ASP A 128 -11.02 5.13 7.18
C ASP A 128 -10.00 5.56 6.11
N MET A 129 -10.45 6.31 5.10
CA MET A 129 -9.59 6.87 4.04
C MET A 129 -8.65 8.00 4.54
N GLN A 130 -8.94 8.62 5.68
CA GLN A 130 -8.08 9.64 6.31
C GLN A 130 -7.19 9.08 7.43
N PHE A 131 -7.29 7.80 7.72
CA PHE A 131 -6.54 7.16 8.79
C PHE A 131 -5.02 7.30 8.62
N VAL A 132 -4.50 7.11 7.41
CA VAL A 132 -3.05 7.26 7.14
C VAL A 132 -2.59 8.69 7.43
N SER A 133 -3.33 9.72 6.98
CA SER A 133 -3.03 11.12 7.29
C SER A 133 -3.01 11.40 8.79
N TRP A 134 -3.97 10.81 9.52
CA TRP A 134 -4.03 10.93 10.98
C TRP A 134 -2.84 10.26 11.65
N VAL A 135 -2.51 9.03 11.27
CA VAL A 135 -1.36 8.29 11.82
C VAL A 135 -0.06 9.05 11.59
N LEU A 136 0.21 9.48 10.36
CA LEU A 136 1.45 10.18 10.01
C LEU A 136 1.57 11.55 10.68
N SER A 137 0.45 12.23 10.90
CA SER A 137 0.47 13.55 11.53
C SER A 137 0.52 13.52 13.07
N GLN A 138 0.09 12.42 13.72
CA GLN A 138 -0.08 12.39 15.17
C GLN A 138 0.99 11.57 15.91
N PHE A 139 1.56 10.52 15.29
CA PHE A 139 2.35 9.53 16.02
C PHE A 139 3.77 9.39 15.48
N SER A 140 4.69 8.98 16.35
CA SER A 140 6.04 8.53 15.98
C SER A 140 6.26 7.05 16.26
N THR A 141 5.35 6.40 17.01
CA THR A 141 5.44 4.97 17.36
C THR A 141 4.11 4.26 17.21
N ILE A 142 4.19 2.94 16.96
CA ILE A 142 3.03 2.04 16.92
C ILE A 142 2.32 2.00 18.29
N ASP A 143 3.07 2.07 19.38
CA ASP A 143 2.46 1.98 20.73
C ASP A 143 1.62 3.21 21.05
N GLN A 144 2.03 4.41 20.63
CA GLN A 144 1.19 5.62 20.72
C GLN A 144 -0.13 5.43 19.95
N LEU A 145 -0.06 4.89 18.74
CA LEU A 145 -1.25 4.60 17.93
C LEU A 145 -2.16 3.58 18.62
N LYS A 146 -1.60 2.50 19.18
CA LYS A 146 -2.37 1.45 19.89
C LYS A 146 -3.15 2.00 21.09
N GLU A 147 -2.63 3.02 21.76
CA GLU A 147 -3.34 3.67 22.87
C GLU A 147 -4.43 4.62 22.36
N GLU A 148 -4.13 5.45 21.36
CA GLU A 148 -5.06 6.48 20.93
C GLU A 148 -6.23 5.97 20.09
N ILE A 149 -6.06 4.89 19.32
CA ILE A 149 -7.14 4.31 18.50
C ILE A 149 -8.34 3.85 19.33
N LYS A 150 -8.15 3.58 20.62
CA LYS A 150 -9.23 3.21 21.55
C LYS A 150 -10.24 4.34 21.77
N ASN A 151 -9.82 5.58 21.48
CA ASN A 151 -10.61 6.80 21.67
C ASN A 151 -11.30 7.25 20.36
N ILE A 152 -11.09 6.52 19.26
CA ILE A 152 -11.52 6.89 17.92
C ILE A 152 -12.59 5.92 17.41
N ASP A 153 -13.65 6.44 16.80
CA ASP A 153 -14.62 5.66 16.06
C ASP A 153 -14.25 5.73 14.56
N LEU A 154 -13.76 4.61 14.02
CA LEU A 154 -13.48 4.47 12.60
C LEU A 154 -14.78 4.24 11.82
N VAL A 155 -14.95 4.97 10.71
CA VAL A 155 -16.12 4.84 9.84
C VAL A 155 -15.72 4.83 8.38
N THR A 156 -16.53 4.19 7.53
CA THR A 156 -16.44 4.37 6.08
C THR A 156 -17.48 5.40 5.63
N LEU A 157 -17.15 6.15 4.59
CA LEU A 157 -18.09 7.08 3.95
C LEU A 157 -19.08 6.37 3.04
N ASN A 158 -18.73 5.19 2.54
CA ASN A 158 -19.56 4.43 1.63
C ASN A 158 -19.35 2.92 1.82
N HIS A 159 -20.30 2.26 2.45
CA HIS A 159 -20.27 0.82 2.69
C HIS A 159 -20.15 -0.04 1.42
N ASN A 160 -20.53 0.50 0.25
CA ASN A 160 -20.43 -0.22 -1.03
C ASN A 160 -18.99 -0.27 -1.56
N ILE A 161 -18.08 0.56 -1.04
CA ILE A 161 -16.67 0.54 -1.45
C ILE A 161 -15.91 -0.61 -0.77
N GLY A 162 -16.37 -1.05 0.40
CA GLY A 162 -15.71 -2.04 1.24
C GLY A 162 -14.76 -1.39 2.26
N ALA A 163 -14.30 -2.19 3.22
CA ALA A 163 -13.37 -1.76 4.24
C ALA A 163 -11.92 -1.79 3.75
N VAL A 164 -11.05 -1.17 4.54
CA VAL A 164 -9.60 -1.16 4.34
C VAL A 164 -8.90 -1.67 5.60
N HIS A 165 -7.63 -2.07 5.46
CA HIS A 165 -6.74 -2.37 6.56
C HIS A 165 -5.41 -1.66 6.34
N TRP A 166 -4.54 -1.62 7.34
CA TRP A 166 -3.37 -0.75 7.30
C TRP A 166 -2.11 -1.48 7.73
N ARG A 167 -1.00 -1.13 7.08
CA ARG A 167 0.35 -1.41 7.52
C ARG A 167 0.91 -0.18 8.20
N ILE A 168 1.50 -0.34 9.39
CA ILE A 168 2.24 0.71 10.08
C ILE A 168 3.64 0.18 10.40
N THR A 169 4.68 0.97 10.10
CA THR A 169 6.08 0.56 10.25
C THR A 169 6.89 1.65 10.95
N GLU A 170 7.63 1.27 11.98
CA GLU A 170 8.59 2.13 12.68
C GLU A 170 9.95 2.14 11.99
N PRO A 171 10.79 3.18 12.23
CA PRO A 171 12.14 3.26 11.65
C PRO A 171 13.05 2.08 11.97
N ASN A 172 12.84 1.43 13.12
CA ASN A 172 13.58 0.23 13.54
C ASN A 172 13.17 -1.03 12.76
N GLY A 173 12.14 -0.95 11.91
CA GLY A 173 11.61 -2.05 11.11
C GLY A 173 10.47 -2.83 11.79
N ARG A 174 10.07 -2.51 13.03
CA ARG A 174 8.86 -3.08 13.63
C ARG A 174 7.65 -2.70 12.78
N MET A 175 6.86 -3.69 12.42
CA MET A 175 5.68 -3.52 11.57
C MET A 175 4.47 -4.20 12.18
N VAL A 176 3.32 -3.55 12.05
CA VAL A 176 2.03 -4.13 12.41
C VAL A 176 1.04 -4.00 11.27
N VAL A 177 0.10 -4.94 11.23
CA VAL A 177 -1.12 -4.85 10.44
C VAL A 177 -2.27 -4.52 11.38
N LEU A 178 -3.04 -3.49 11.04
CA LEU A 178 -4.28 -3.15 11.73
C LEU A 178 -5.47 -3.56 10.87
N GLU A 179 -6.32 -4.41 11.41
CA GLU A 179 -7.60 -4.81 10.83
C GLU A 179 -8.74 -4.44 11.79
N VAL A 180 -9.85 -3.95 11.24
CA VAL A 180 -11.08 -3.72 12.02
C VAL A 180 -12.11 -4.74 11.58
N VAL A 181 -12.50 -5.61 12.52
CA VAL A 181 -13.44 -6.70 12.27
C VAL A 181 -14.51 -6.70 13.37
N ASN A 182 -15.78 -6.66 12.99
CA ASN A 182 -16.92 -6.48 13.91
C ASN A 182 -16.75 -5.22 14.78
N GLY A 183 -16.30 -4.12 14.19
CA GLY A 183 -16.08 -2.85 14.88
C GLY A 183 -14.90 -2.84 15.84
N VAL A 184 -14.10 -3.91 15.92
CA VAL A 184 -12.99 -4.04 16.87
C VAL A 184 -11.64 -3.92 16.16
N PRO A 185 -10.82 -2.90 16.46
CA PRO A 185 -9.44 -2.79 15.96
C PRO A 185 -8.56 -3.91 16.53
N ARG A 186 -7.83 -4.60 15.66
CA ARG A 186 -6.90 -5.68 16.01
C ARG A 186 -5.55 -5.42 15.36
N PHE A 187 -4.50 -5.42 16.17
CA PHE A 187 -3.13 -5.30 15.71
C PHE A 187 -2.46 -6.67 15.65
N TYR A 188 -1.83 -6.96 14.53
CA TYR A 188 -1.02 -8.14 14.32
C TYR A 188 0.43 -7.71 14.08
N GLU A 189 1.38 -8.22 14.89
CA GLU A 189 2.81 -8.01 14.61
C GLU A 189 3.16 -8.72 13.29
N ASN A 190 3.75 -7.97 12.37
CA ASN A 190 4.09 -8.46 11.04
C ASN A 190 5.61 -8.56 10.86
N ALA A 191 6.21 -9.57 11.47
CA ALA A 191 7.63 -9.85 11.32
C ALA A 191 8.02 -10.28 9.90
N LEU A 192 7.04 -10.77 9.11
CA LEU A 192 7.26 -11.13 7.71
C LEU A 192 7.43 -9.92 6.81
N GLY A 193 6.72 -8.81 7.08
CA GLY A 193 6.81 -7.58 6.30
C GLY A 193 6.00 -7.56 5.00
N VAL A 194 5.13 -8.56 4.77
CA VAL A 194 4.26 -8.64 3.60
C VAL A 194 2.83 -8.31 3.98
N LEU A 195 2.13 -7.58 3.13
CA LEU A 195 0.68 -7.38 3.21
C LEU A 195 0.09 -7.29 1.81
N THR A 196 -1.09 -7.92 1.61
CA THR A 196 -1.88 -7.79 0.38
C THR A 196 -3.28 -7.29 0.72
N ASN A 197 -4.32 -8.02 0.39
CA ASN A 197 -5.71 -7.66 0.62
C ASN A 197 -6.40 -8.77 1.44
N ALA A 198 -7.74 -8.89 1.31
CA ALA A 198 -8.48 -10.00 1.90
C ALA A 198 -7.99 -11.38 1.38
N PRO A 199 -8.09 -12.44 2.18
CA PRO A 199 -8.56 -12.54 3.57
C PRO A 199 -7.69 -11.83 4.61
N GLY A 200 -8.02 -11.98 5.91
CA GLY A 200 -7.26 -11.36 6.99
C GLY A 200 -5.80 -11.84 7.06
N PHE A 201 -4.95 -11.02 7.64
CA PHE A 201 -3.49 -11.24 7.70
C PHE A 201 -3.10 -12.61 8.28
N GLN A 202 -3.76 -13.04 9.37
CA GLN A 202 -3.47 -14.34 9.99
C GLN A 202 -3.80 -15.52 9.08
N TRP A 203 -4.83 -15.39 8.25
CA TRP A 203 -5.16 -16.41 7.26
C TRP A 203 -4.06 -16.52 6.21
N HIS A 204 -3.53 -15.41 5.71
CA HIS A 204 -2.43 -15.41 4.76
C HIS A 204 -1.19 -16.09 5.32
N VAL A 205 -0.82 -15.77 6.57
CA VAL A 205 0.31 -16.40 7.25
C VAL A 205 0.09 -17.93 7.38
N THR A 206 -1.11 -18.35 7.77
CA THR A 206 -1.46 -19.76 7.86
C THR A 206 -1.39 -20.45 6.49
N ASN A 207 -1.85 -19.80 5.43
CA ASN A 207 -1.84 -20.34 4.07
C ASN A 207 -0.43 -20.62 3.53
N LEU A 208 0.61 -19.91 4.03
CA LEU A 208 1.99 -20.18 3.62
C LEU A 208 2.42 -21.63 3.88
N ASN A 209 1.81 -22.32 4.86
CA ASN A 209 2.11 -23.74 5.13
C ASN A 209 1.79 -24.66 3.94
N ASN A 210 0.88 -24.25 3.04
CA ASN A 210 0.59 -25.00 1.81
C ASN A 210 1.74 -24.94 0.79
N TYR A 211 2.71 -24.06 0.99
CA TYR A 211 3.81 -23.76 0.07
C TYR A 211 5.20 -24.08 0.66
N VAL A 212 5.25 -24.96 1.67
CA VAL A 212 6.48 -25.38 2.35
C VAL A 212 7.50 -26.03 1.40
N ASN A 213 7.03 -26.51 0.24
CA ASN A 213 7.86 -27.12 -0.78
C ASN A 213 8.64 -26.12 -1.65
N LEU A 214 8.30 -24.84 -1.61
CA LEU A 214 8.98 -23.82 -2.41
C LEU A 214 10.38 -23.56 -1.86
N VAL A 215 11.37 -23.69 -2.74
CA VAL A 215 12.77 -23.39 -2.42
C VAL A 215 13.41 -22.54 -3.53
N PRO A 216 14.34 -21.63 -3.22
CA PRO A 216 15.06 -20.91 -4.26
C PRO A 216 16.00 -21.84 -5.04
N GLY A 217 16.15 -21.58 -6.33
CA GLY A 217 17.05 -22.36 -7.18
C GLY A 217 16.43 -23.61 -7.77
N SER A 218 17.26 -24.63 -8.01
CA SER A 218 16.85 -25.89 -8.65
C SER A 218 16.33 -26.89 -7.63
N ALA A 219 15.26 -27.59 -8.01
CA ALA A 219 14.86 -28.80 -7.29
C ALA A 219 15.94 -29.90 -7.46
N PRO A 220 16.08 -30.82 -6.49
CA PRO A 220 17.00 -31.97 -6.62
C PRO A 220 16.48 -32.95 -7.69
N ASP A 221 17.42 -33.78 -8.21
CA ASP A 221 17.06 -34.91 -9.06
C ASP A 221 16.14 -35.87 -8.29
N ASN A 222 15.15 -36.44 -8.94
CA ASN A 222 14.23 -37.38 -8.36
C ASN A 222 14.36 -38.76 -9.05
N LYS A 223 14.83 -39.77 -8.30
CA LYS A 223 14.93 -41.14 -8.77
C LYS A 223 13.60 -41.86 -8.56
N LEU A 224 12.84 -42.07 -9.63
CA LEU A 224 11.55 -42.77 -9.56
C LEU A 224 11.74 -44.31 -9.51
N LYS A 225 12.69 -44.82 -10.29
CA LYS A 225 13.07 -46.27 -10.33
C LYS A 225 14.47 -46.43 -10.94
N PRO A 226 15.07 -47.61 -10.88
CA PRO A 226 16.32 -47.90 -11.57
C PRO A 226 16.26 -47.51 -13.05
N GLY A 227 17.21 -46.68 -13.48
CA GLY A 227 17.27 -46.18 -14.87
C GLY A 227 16.34 -44.99 -15.22
N LEU A 228 15.47 -44.56 -14.28
CA LEU A 228 14.58 -43.38 -14.51
C LEU A 228 14.84 -42.33 -13.44
N ILE A 229 15.56 -41.30 -13.84
CA ILE A 229 15.88 -40.12 -13.01
C ILE A 229 15.24 -38.90 -13.68
N LEU A 230 14.35 -38.20 -12.95
CA LEU A 230 13.84 -36.92 -13.34
C LEU A 230 14.86 -35.83 -12.97
N LYS A 231 15.16 -34.94 -13.91
CA LYS A 231 16.06 -33.82 -13.70
C LYS A 231 15.29 -32.51 -13.79
N PRO A 232 15.63 -31.51 -12.98
CA PRO A 232 14.97 -30.23 -13.03
C PRO A 232 15.19 -29.54 -14.38
N LEU A 233 14.16 -28.87 -14.91
CA LEU A 233 14.23 -28.05 -16.11
C LEU A 233 14.55 -26.59 -15.72
N GLY A 234 15.84 -26.31 -15.51
CA GLY A 234 16.34 -24.97 -15.20
C GLY A 234 16.40 -24.64 -13.69
N HIS A 235 17.08 -23.53 -13.41
CA HIS A 235 17.42 -23.11 -12.03
C HIS A 235 16.24 -22.56 -11.21
N GLY A 236 15.09 -22.33 -11.83
CA GLY A 236 13.86 -21.92 -11.14
C GLY A 236 12.93 -23.07 -10.76
N SER A 237 13.33 -24.32 -10.95
CA SER A 237 12.45 -25.49 -10.76
C SER A 237 12.02 -25.70 -9.29
N GLY A 238 12.75 -25.16 -8.30
CA GLY A 238 12.34 -25.15 -6.89
C GLY A 238 11.13 -24.25 -6.61
N MET A 239 10.78 -23.35 -7.55
CA MET A 239 9.59 -22.51 -7.47
C MET A 239 8.35 -23.15 -8.12
N LEU A 240 8.42 -24.41 -8.54
CA LEU A 240 7.27 -25.08 -9.16
C LEU A 240 6.09 -25.13 -8.18
N GLY A 241 4.95 -24.60 -8.60
CA GLY A 241 3.78 -24.40 -7.74
C GLY A 241 3.66 -23.01 -7.11
N LEU A 242 4.64 -22.11 -7.32
CA LEU A 242 4.48 -20.71 -6.95
C LEU A 242 3.30 -20.10 -7.74
N PRO A 243 2.25 -19.57 -7.07
CA PRO A 243 1.04 -19.14 -7.77
C PRO A 243 1.30 -17.88 -8.60
N GLY A 244 0.87 -17.88 -9.87
CA GLY A 244 1.14 -16.81 -10.85
C GLY A 244 0.02 -15.80 -11.03
N ASP A 245 -1.20 -16.08 -10.52
CA ASP A 245 -2.34 -15.19 -10.67
C ASP A 245 -2.27 -13.95 -9.75
N PHE A 246 -3.17 -12.98 -9.99
CA PHE A 246 -3.21 -11.71 -9.26
C PHE A 246 -4.18 -11.69 -8.08
N THR A 247 -4.71 -12.83 -7.63
CA THR A 247 -5.51 -12.86 -6.40
C THR A 247 -4.66 -12.51 -5.18
N SER A 248 -5.30 -11.97 -4.14
CA SER A 248 -4.59 -11.56 -2.92
C SER A 248 -3.80 -12.71 -2.27
N PRO A 249 -4.34 -13.93 -2.12
CA PRO A 249 -3.58 -15.06 -1.59
C PRO A 249 -2.34 -15.41 -2.42
N SER A 250 -2.48 -15.43 -3.74
CA SER A 250 -1.38 -15.76 -4.66
C SER A 250 -0.28 -14.71 -4.62
N ARG A 251 -0.66 -13.43 -4.57
CA ARG A 251 0.29 -12.32 -4.43
C ARG A 251 1.01 -12.35 -3.08
N PHE A 252 0.31 -12.70 -1.98
CA PHE A 252 0.93 -12.82 -0.66
C PHE A 252 2.02 -13.89 -0.64
N VAL A 253 1.73 -15.10 -1.18
CA VAL A 253 2.70 -16.20 -1.29
C VAL A 253 3.90 -15.78 -2.13
N ARG A 254 3.66 -15.19 -3.30
CA ARG A 254 4.70 -14.75 -4.23
C ARG A 254 5.59 -13.64 -3.63
N ALA A 255 4.97 -12.65 -2.97
CA ALA A 255 5.68 -11.57 -2.30
C ALA A 255 6.55 -12.10 -1.15
N THR A 256 6.00 -13.01 -0.34
CA THR A 256 6.75 -13.69 0.73
C THR A 256 7.97 -14.42 0.17
N PHE A 257 7.77 -15.22 -0.88
CA PHE A 257 8.87 -15.98 -1.48
C PHE A 257 9.97 -15.06 -2.01
N PHE A 258 9.64 -14.08 -2.84
CA PHE A 258 10.63 -13.17 -3.44
C PHE A 258 11.33 -12.29 -2.41
N GLN A 259 10.60 -11.81 -1.41
CA GLN A 259 11.20 -11.00 -0.34
C GLN A 259 12.17 -11.81 0.53
N THR A 260 11.78 -13.03 0.93
CA THR A 260 12.59 -13.84 1.85
C THR A 260 13.79 -14.51 1.17
N THR A 261 13.75 -14.65 -0.17
CA THR A 261 14.87 -15.16 -0.97
C THR A 261 15.77 -14.05 -1.54
N ALA A 262 15.39 -12.78 -1.38
CA ALA A 262 16.21 -11.67 -1.81
C ALA A 262 17.52 -11.61 -1.02
N PRO A 263 18.65 -11.27 -1.66
CA PRO A 263 19.89 -11.07 -0.94
C PRO A 263 19.78 -9.83 -0.03
N MET A 264 20.50 -9.87 1.10
CA MET A 264 20.68 -8.66 1.92
C MET A 264 21.75 -7.78 1.27
N TRP A 265 21.31 -6.72 0.59
CA TRP A 265 22.16 -5.79 -0.13
C TRP A 265 23.05 -4.95 0.80
N ALA A 266 24.14 -4.42 0.30
CA ALA A 266 25.08 -3.64 1.10
C ALA A 266 24.46 -2.33 1.61
N THR A 267 23.67 -1.66 0.77
CA THR A 267 23.10 -0.35 1.06
C THR A 267 21.57 -0.34 0.99
N SER A 268 20.96 0.59 1.71
CA SER A 268 19.50 0.79 1.67
C SER A 268 18.99 1.16 0.28
N PHE A 269 19.77 1.91 -0.52
CA PHE A 269 19.37 2.24 -1.88
C PHE A 269 19.34 1.03 -2.81
N GLU A 270 20.31 0.10 -2.69
CA GLU A 270 20.26 -1.18 -3.41
C GLU A 270 19.01 -1.99 -3.01
N ALA A 271 18.63 -1.96 -1.72
CA ALA A 271 17.40 -2.59 -1.25
C ALA A 271 16.14 -1.91 -1.84
N VAL A 272 16.15 -0.57 -2.01
CA VAL A 272 15.09 0.15 -2.74
C VAL A 272 14.98 -0.33 -4.17
N VAL A 273 16.09 -0.44 -4.90
CA VAL A 273 16.11 -0.94 -6.28
C VAL A 273 15.58 -2.39 -6.33
N GLN A 274 16.03 -3.24 -5.41
CA GLN A 274 15.53 -4.61 -5.29
C GLN A 274 14.02 -4.67 -5.00
N ALA A 275 13.49 -3.76 -4.17
CA ALA A 275 12.07 -3.69 -3.91
C ALA A 275 11.27 -3.41 -5.19
N PHE A 276 11.73 -2.48 -6.04
CA PHE A 276 11.13 -2.23 -7.35
C PHE A 276 11.22 -3.46 -8.26
N HIS A 277 12.35 -4.20 -8.27
CA HIS A 277 12.49 -5.44 -9.03
C HIS A 277 11.50 -6.53 -8.57
N ILE A 278 11.35 -6.73 -7.27
CA ILE A 278 10.36 -7.66 -6.72
C ILE A 278 8.95 -7.23 -7.14
N LEU A 279 8.63 -5.95 -6.97
CA LEU A 279 7.29 -5.42 -7.24
C LEU A 279 6.94 -5.39 -8.73
N ASN A 280 7.89 -5.51 -9.65
CA ASN A 280 7.62 -5.76 -11.07
C ASN A 280 6.81 -7.05 -11.31
N ASN A 281 6.90 -8.04 -10.42
CA ASN A 281 6.11 -9.27 -10.50
C ASN A 281 4.63 -9.07 -10.09
N PHE A 282 4.29 -7.88 -9.64
CA PHE A 282 2.95 -7.48 -9.20
C PHE A 282 2.38 -6.34 -10.06
N ASP A 283 3.14 -5.87 -11.06
CA ASP A 283 2.62 -4.95 -12.07
C ASP A 283 1.56 -5.68 -12.91
N ILE A 284 0.31 -5.22 -12.79
CA ILE A 284 -0.81 -5.80 -13.53
C ILE A 284 -0.83 -5.20 -14.92
N PRO A 285 -0.66 -6.00 -15.99
CA PRO A 285 -0.78 -5.51 -17.36
C PRO A 285 -2.17 -4.96 -17.63
N ILE A 286 -2.24 -3.83 -18.35
CA ILE A 286 -3.50 -3.19 -18.72
C ILE A 286 -4.39 -4.21 -19.45
N GLY A 287 -5.64 -4.36 -18.97
CA GLY A 287 -6.63 -5.24 -19.56
C GLY A 287 -6.61 -6.68 -19.05
N SER A 288 -5.64 -7.09 -18.22
CA SER A 288 -5.58 -8.48 -17.70
C SER A 288 -6.49 -8.74 -16.50
N GLN A 289 -6.99 -7.69 -15.84
CA GLN A 289 -7.84 -7.79 -14.67
C GLN A 289 -9.01 -6.80 -14.76
N HIS A 290 -10.22 -7.32 -14.83
CA HIS A 290 -11.46 -6.52 -14.90
C HIS A 290 -12.66 -7.35 -14.47
N PRO A 291 -13.80 -6.72 -14.08
CA PRO A 291 -15.06 -7.43 -13.90
C PRO A 291 -15.49 -8.16 -15.18
N MET A 292 -16.17 -9.31 -15.04
CA MET A 292 -16.51 -10.20 -16.16
C MET A 292 -17.25 -9.47 -17.29
N ASP A 293 -18.15 -8.56 -16.94
CA ASP A 293 -19.02 -7.86 -17.91
C ASP A 293 -18.47 -6.48 -18.35
N GLN A 294 -17.25 -6.12 -17.92
CA GLN A 294 -16.70 -4.79 -18.16
C GLN A 294 -15.24 -4.87 -18.63
N ILE A 295 -15.07 -4.96 -19.94
CA ILE A 295 -13.72 -4.85 -20.53
C ILE A 295 -13.30 -3.38 -20.45
N PRO A 296 -12.23 -3.05 -19.70
CA PRO A 296 -11.79 -1.66 -19.55
C PRO A 296 -11.21 -1.12 -20.85
N LYS A 297 -11.43 0.17 -21.11
CA LYS A 297 -10.78 0.90 -22.18
C LYS A 297 -9.65 1.75 -21.57
N GLY A 298 -8.43 1.52 -22.02
CA GLY A 298 -7.25 2.26 -21.53
C GLY A 298 -6.70 1.74 -20.21
N LEU A 299 -6.14 2.63 -19.36
CA LEU A 299 -5.41 2.33 -18.13
C LEU A 299 -6.23 1.79 -16.93
N PRO A 300 -7.58 1.88 -16.86
CA PRO A 300 -8.32 1.69 -15.61
C PRO A 300 -8.18 0.35 -14.88
N SER A 301 -7.49 -0.65 -15.41
CA SER A 301 -7.29 -1.94 -14.73
C SER A 301 -5.82 -2.30 -14.75
N ALA A 302 -5.02 -1.55 -14.01
CA ALA A 302 -3.57 -1.71 -13.97
C ALA A 302 -3.00 -1.23 -12.64
N THR A 303 -1.72 -1.51 -12.42
CA THR A 303 -0.92 -0.89 -11.37
C THR A 303 -0.77 0.60 -11.64
N GLN A 304 -1.31 1.43 -10.77
CA GLN A 304 -1.33 2.89 -10.92
C GLN A 304 0.01 3.51 -10.54
N PHE A 305 0.57 3.04 -9.41
CA PHE A 305 1.91 3.42 -8.97
C PHE A 305 2.56 2.35 -8.11
N THR A 306 3.89 2.40 -8.06
CA THR A 306 4.73 1.67 -7.10
C THR A 306 5.48 2.69 -6.27
N ALA A 307 5.46 2.54 -4.94
CA ALA A 307 6.20 3.40 -4.01
C ALA A 307 7.14 2.57 -3.14
N ALA A 308 8.24 3.19 -2.72
CA ALA A 308 9.17 2.63 -1.74
C ALA A 308 9.67 3.74 -0.81
N THR A 309 9.72 3.46 0.49
CA THR A 309 10.26 4.38 1.48
C THR A 309 11.50 3.76 2.11
N ASP A 310 12.62 4.44 2.00
CA ASP A 310 13.80 4.16 2.80
C ASP A 310 13.67 4.92 4.12
N LEU A 311 13.31 4.19 5.17
CA LEU A 311 13.09 4.74 6.51
C LEU A 311 14.38 5.20 7.18
N SER A 312 15.53 4.70 6.73
CA SER A 312 16.85 5.02 7.30
C SER A 312 17.42 6.30 6.76
N THR A 313 17.21 6.58 5.47
CA THR A 313 17.68 7.81 4.81
C THR A 313 16.56 8.83 4.60
N MET A 314 15.34 8.51 5.04
CA MET A 314 14.17 9.38 4.94
C MET A 314 13.86 9.82 3.51
N LYS A 315 13.90 8.88 2.58
CA LYS A 315 13.63 9.10 1.16
C LYS A 315 12.42 8.32 0.70
N PHE A 316 11.51 9.03 0.05
CA PHE A 316 10.27 8.47 -0.50
C PHE A 316 10.40 8.39 -2.02
N TYR A 317 10.39 7.17 -2.55
CA TYR A 317 10.55 6.89 -3.98
C TYR A 317 9.23 6.44 -4.59
N TYR A 318 9.00 6.79 -5.86
CA TYR A 318 7.83 6.29 -6.59
C TYR A 318 8.05 6.27 -8.10
N ARG A 319 7.26 5.45 -8.78
CA ARG A 319 7.04 5.45 -10.22
C ARG A 319 5.55 5.24 -10.48
N THR A 320 5.08 5.52 -11.69
CA THR A 320 3.67 5.39 -12.05
C THR A 320 3.50 4.53 -13.30
N ALA A 321 2.25 4.17 -13.63
CA ALA A 321 1.91 3.52 -14.87
C ALA A 321 2.32 4.31 -16.12
N TRP A 322 2.41 5.64 -16.00
CA TRP A 322 2.77 6.54 -17.09
C TRP A 322 4.26 6.84 -17.18
N ASN A 323 4.99 6.64 -16.11
CA ASN A 323 6.41 6.97 -16.02
C ASN A 323 7.13 5.98 -15.11
N SER A 324 7.85 5.06 -15.72
CA SER A 324 8.64 4.01 -15.04
C SER A 324 9.93 4.53 -14.40
N ASN A 325 10.35 5.78 -14.67
CA ASN A 325 11.51 6.35 -14.01
C ASN A 325 11.22 6.53 -12.52
N ILE A 326 12.12 6.08 -11.67
CA ILE A 326 12.02 6.25 -10.22
C ILE A 326 12.27 7.72 -9.88
N ARG A 327 11.35 8.33 -9.17
CA ARG A 327 11.43 9.70 -8.62
C ARG A 327 11.57 9.63 -7.12
N CYS A 328 12.22 10.61 -6.53
CA CYS A 328 12.54 10.64 -5.10
C CYS A 328 12.13 11.97 -4.48
N ILE A 329 11.51 11.92 -3.32
CA ILE A 329 11.31 13.04 -2.41
C ILE A 329 12.20 12.79 -1.20
N ASP A 330 13.14 13.68 -0.95
CA ASP A 330 14.06 13.60 0.19
C ASP A 330 13.48 14.43 1.34
N LEU A 331 12.98 13.74 2.38
CA LEU A 331 12.34 14.40 3.54
C LEU A 331 13.36 15.20 4.36
N MET A 332 14.65 14.84 4.31
CA MET A 332 15.70 15.58 5.04
C MET A 332 15.91 16.99 4.47
N ASN A 333 15.49 17.23 3.24
CA ASN A 333 15.53 18.54 2.60
C ASN A 333 14.26 19.39 2.84
N ILE A 334 13.31 18.91 3.67
CA ILE A 334 12.06 19.60 3.96
C ILE A 334 12.08 20.13 5.40
N ASP A 335 12.03 21.44 5.56
CA ASP A 335 11.78 22.04 6.88
C ASP A 335 10.27 22.07 7.17
N PHE A 336 9.78 21.01 7.82
CA PHE A 336 8.37 20.85 8.15
C PHE A 336 7.82 21.90 9.13
N SER A 337 8.69 22.72 9.74
CA SER A 337 8.25 23.85 10.58
C SER A 337 7.93 25.09 9.75
N LYS A 338 8.40 25.17 8.49
CA LYS A 338 8.28 26.36 7.63
C LYS A 338 7.55 26.12 6.31
N VAL A 339 7.61 24.87 5.78
CA VAL A 339 6.94 24.54 4.54
C VAL A 339 5.43 24.77 4.68
N LYS A 340 4.78 25.20 3.60
CA LYS A 340 3.31 25.29 3.57
C LYS A 340 2.74 23.96 3.10
N TYR A 341 1.52 23.67 3.51
CA TYR A 341 0.78 22.54 2.93
C TYR A 341 0.71 22.70 1.41
N GLN A 342 1.07 21.68 0.69
CA GLN A 342 1.09 21.67 -0.77
C GLN A 342 0.76 20.29 -1.32
N SER A 343 0.17 20.28 -2.49
CA SER A 343 -0.22 19.10 -3.23
C SER A 343 0.34 19.17 -4.64
N HIS A 344 0.80 18.04 -5.14
CA HIS A 344 1.40 17.90 -6.46
C HIS A 344 0.87 16.63 -7.15
N PRO A 345 0.60 16.66 -8.46
CA PRO A 345 0.31 15.43 -9.19
C PRO A 345 1.55 14.53 -9.23
N LEU A 346 1.35 13.21 -9.24
CA LEU A 346 2.47 12.27 -9.43
C LEU A 346 3.13 12.44 -10.79
N ASP A 347 2.34 12.74 -11.82
CA ASP A 347 2.83 13.01 -13.17
C ASP A 347 2.30 14.36 -13.67
N LEU A 348 3.22 15.27 -14.05
CA LEU A 348 2.86 16.50 -14.74
C LEU A 348 2.35 16.24 -16.16
N LYS A 349 2.86 15.16 -16.78
CA LYS A 349 2.42 14.65 -18.09
C LYS A 349 2.34 13.14 -18.02
N GLN A 350 1.26 12.58 -18.49
CA GLN A 350 1.05 11.12 -18.57
C GLN A 350 1.74 10.54 -19.82
N VAL A 351 3.06 10.65 -19.84
CA VAL A 351 3.92 10.19 -20.95
C VAL A 351 5.17 9.54 -20.38
N GLN A 352 5.53 8.35 -20.92
CA GLN A 352 6.80 7.71 -20.58
C GLN A 352 7.98 8.48 -21.18
N PRO A 353 8.87 9.03 -20.35
CA PRO A 353 10.12 9.61 -20.84
C PRO A 353 11.04 8.52 -21.40
N VAL A 354 11.67 8.80 -22.52
CA VAL A 354 12.64 7.91 -23.18
C VAL A 354 13.96 8.65 -23.34
N GLU A 355 15.05 8.04 -22.89
CA GLU A 355 16.39 8.51 -23.16
C GLU A 355 16.82 8.03 -24.57
N MET A 356 17.13 9.00 -25.45
CA MET A 356 17.57 8.69 -26.81
C MET A 356 19.11 8.54 -26.83
N ILE A 357 19.57 7.34 -27.13
CA ILE A 357 20.99 7.06 -27.29
C ILE A 357 21.40 7.38 -28.72
N HIS A 358 22.28 8.34 -28.88
CA HIS A 358 22.85 8.70 -30.17
C HIS A 358 24.13 7.90 -30.42
N VAL A 359 24.09 7.00 -31.38
CA VAL A 359 25.28 6.26 -31.86
C VAL A 359 25.94 7.09 -32.94
N LYS A 360 27.24 7.31 -32.81
CA LYS A 360 28.07 8.01 -33.81
C LYS A 360 28.67 7.03 -34.80
#